data_70b83e15d0a34e200e85abbbb461c6ad
#
_entry.id   70b83e15d0a34e200e85abbbb461c6ad
#
_cell.length_a   1.000
_cell.length_b   1.000
_cell.length_c   1.000
_cell.angle_alpha   90.00
_cell.angle_beta   90.00
_cell.angle_gamma   90.00
#
_symmetry.space_group_name_H-M   'P 1'
#
loop_
_entity.id
_entity.type
_entity.pdbx_description
1 polymer ?
#
loop_
_entity_poly.entity_id
_entity_poly.type
_entity_poly.pdbx_seq_one_letter_code
_entity_poly.pdbx_strand_id
1 'polypeptide(L)'
;LTELLDLYPTLSALCGLPAQPRLQGKDISRMLDEPHHTVRKAAFSVAPMRKGFLLREDDWAFIQYGEQGQNGMELFHVKTDPHQYTNLAGKPAHAPTLDRFREQMTAKLAAIRNNDLDK
;
A
#
# COMPACT_ATOMS: atom_id res chain seq x y z
N LEU A 1 -8.14 -1.74 4.95
CA LEU A 1 -7.31 -0.87 4.10
C LEU A 1 -7.81 -0.92 2.66
N THR A 2 -7.93 0.26 2.02
CA THR A 2 -8.40 0.45 0.65
C THR A 2 -7.44 1.33 -0.12
N GLU A 3 -7.47 1.21 -1.45
CA GLU A 3 -6.71 2.06 -2.36
C GLU A 3 -7.67 2.76 -3.33
N LEU A 4 -7.27 3.89 -3.88
CA LEU A 4 -8.13 4.67 -4.80
C LEU A 4 -8.54 3.87 -6.05
N LEU A 5 -7.66 2.97 -6.52
CA LEU A 5 -7.97 2.09 -7.66
C LEU A 5 -9.03 1.01 -7.37
N ASP A 6 -9.45 0.83 -6.12
CA ASP A 6 -10.54 -0.07 -5.76
C ASP A 6 -11.92 0.50 -6.14
N LEU A 7 -12.01 1.81 -6.37
CA LEU A 7 -13.29 2.45 -6.70
C LEU A 7 -13.89 1.90 -8.00
N TYR A 8 -13.08 1.76 -9.06
CA TYR A 8 -13.60 1.30 -10.34
C TYR A 8 -14.17 -0.13 -10.28
N PRO A 9 -13.43 -1.15 -9.82
CA PRO A 9 -13.98 -2.51 -9.72
C PRO A 9 -15.18 -2.60 -8.77
N THR A 10 -15.19 -1.81 -7.69
CA THR A 10 -16.32 -1.76 -6.75
C THR A 10 -17.59 -1.20 -7.39
N LEU A 11 -17.47 -0.06 -8.08
CA LEU A 11 -18.61 0.53 -8.78
C LEU A 11 -19.12 -0.39 -9.89
N SER A 12 -18.22 -1.04 -10.62
CA SER A 12 -18.60 -2.03 -11.64
C SER A 12 -19.40 -3.18 -11.03
N ALA A 13 -18.94 -3.73 -9.90
CA ALA A 13 -19.66 -4.80 -9.20
C ALA A 13 -21.04 -4.37 -8.70
N LEU A 14 -21.13 -3.18 -8.09
CA LEU A 14 -22.39 -2.62 -7.61
C LEU A 14 -23.40 -2.35 -8.75
N CYS A 15 -22.92 -2.06 -9.95
CA CYS A 15 -23.73 -1.88 -11.15
C CYS A 15 -24.02 -3.20 -11.90
N GLY A 16 -23.57 -4.34 -11.39
CA GLY A 16 -23.76 -5.65 -12.04
C GLY A 16 -22.95 -5.82 -13.33
N LEU A 17 -21.89 -5.03 -13.53
CA LEU A 17 -21.03 -5.14 -14.69
C LEU A 17 -19.99 -6.26 -14.51
N PRO A 18 -19.54 -6.89 -15.60
CA PRO A 18 -18.55 -7.94 -15.52
C PRO A 18 -17.21 -7.44 -14.99
N ALA A 19 -16.56 -8.26 -14.16
CA ALA A 19 -15.22 -7.97 -13.67
C ALA A 19 -14.20 -7.85 -14.81
N GLN A 20 -13.27 -6.90 -14.68
CA GLN A 20 -12.19 -6.68 -15.64
C GLN A 20 -10.89 -7.31 -15.08
N PRO A 21 -10.41 -8.44 -15.61
CA PRO A 21 -9.30 -9.20 -15.02
C PRO A 21 -7.97 -8.44 -14.89
N ARG A 22 -7.74 -7.46 -15.78
CA ARG A 22 -6.51 -6.66 -15.82
C ARG A 22 -6.43 -5.55 -14.77
N LEU A 23 -7.52 -5.29 -14.03
CA LEU A 23 -7.52 -4.25 -12.99
C LEU A 23 -6.72 -4.70 -11.77
N GLN A 24 -5.87 -3.83 -11.26
CA GLN A 24 -5.12 -4.07 -10.02
C GLN A 24 -5.93 -3.75 -8.77
N GLY A 25 -6.97 -2.92 -8.89
CA GLY A 25 -7.91 -2.62 -7.82
C GLY A 25 -8.76 -3.83 -7.47
N LYS A 26 -9.28 -3.84 -6.26
CA LYS A 26 -10.13 -4.91 -5.73
C LYS A 26 -11.55 -4.41 -5.51
N ASP A 27 -12.52 -5.27 -5.75
CA ASP A 27 -13.89 -5.01 -5.34
C ASP A 27 -13.97 -5.03 -3.80
N ILE A 28 -14.41 -3.91 -3.23
CA ILE A 28 -14.60 -3.73 -1.79
C ILE A 28 -16.09 -3.57 -1.43
N SER A 29 -17.00 -3.87 -2.34
CA SER A 29 -18.45 -3.72 -2.12
C SER A 29 -18.94 -4.47 -0.87
N ARG A 30 -18.35 -5.64 -0.59
CA ARG A 30 -18.64 -6.42 0.63
C ARG A 30 -18.40 -5.66 1.93
N MET A 31 -17.50 -4.67 1.93
CA MET A 31 -17.25 -3.83 3.12
C MET A 31 -18.43 -2.93 3.48
N LEU A 32 -19.40 -2.72 2.57
CA LEU A 32 -20.62 -1.96 2.85
C LEU A 32 -21.51 -2.68 3.86
N ASP A 33 -21.55 -4.01 3.77
CA ASP A 33 -22.35 -4.87 4.66
C ASP A 33 -21.51 -5.44 5.81
N GLU A 34 -20.22 -5.66 5.57
CA GLU A 34 -19.26 -6.22 6.52
C GLU A 34 -18.07 -5.26 6.72
N PRO A 35 -18.16 -4.24 7.58
CA PRO A 35 -17.13 -3.20 7.75
C PRO A 35 -15.74 -3.73 8.15
N HIS A 36 -15.69 -4.91 8.77
CA HIS A 36 -14.44 -5.58 9.16
C HIS A 36 -13.84 -6.48 8.08
N HIS A 37 -14.54 -6.63 6.94
CA HIS A 37 -13.98 -7.38 5.82
C HIS A 37 -12.70 -6.71 5.31
N THR A 38 -11.68 -7.49 4.99
CA THR A 38 -10.42 -6.97 4.47
C THR A 38 -10.04 -7.63 3.15
N VAL A 39 -9.64 -6.83 2.18
CA VAL A 39 -9.21 -7.31 0.85
C VAL A 39 -7.70 -7.28 0.68
N ARG A 40 -6.98 -6.60 1.60
CA ARG A 40 -5.52 -6.50 1.56
C ARG A 40 -4.93 -6.27 2.94
N LYS A 41 -3.66 -6.69 3.11
CA LYS A 41 -2.88 -6.46 4.33
C LYS A 41 -2.17 -5.11 4.34
N ALA A 42 -1.79 -4.61 3.17
CA ALA A 42 -1.12 -3.32 3.02
C ALA A 42 -1.73 -2.53 1.86
N ALA A 43 -1.90 -1.23 2.05
CA ALA A 43 -2.23 -0.27 0.99
C ALA A 43 -0.95 0.42 0.49
N PHE A 44 -0.90 0.65 -0.82
CA PHE A 44 0.24 1.28 -1.49
C PHE A 44 -0.16 2.64 -2.06
N SER A 45 0.73 3.62 -1.91
CA SER A 45 0.54 4.96 -2.49
C SER A 45 1.86 5.53 -3.00
N VAL A 46 1.78 6.41 -3.99
CA VAL A 46 2.93 7.05 -4.63
C VAL A 46 2.80 8.56 -4.52
N ALA A 47 3.90 9.23 -4.15
CA ALA A 47 4.06 10.68 -4.22
C ALA A 47 5.04 11.02 -5.38
N PRO A 48 4.53 11.30 -6.61
CA PRO A 48 5.37 11.39 -7.81
C PRO A 48 6.46 12.46 -7.73
N MET A 49 6.11 13.65 -7.22
CA MET A 49 7.03 14.79 -7.16
C MET A 49 8.24 14.55 -6.23
N ARG A 50 8.07 13.74 -5.18
CA ARG A 50 9.14 13.41 -4.22
C ARG A 50 9.73 12.03 -4.44
N LYS A 51 9.26 11.30 -5.47
CA LYS A 51 9.60 9.88 -5.70
C LYS A 51 9.47 9.05 -4.42
N GLY A 52 8.41 9.34 -3.65
CA GLY A 52 8.11 8.66 -2.41
C GLY A 52 7.12 7.53 -2.62
N PHE A 53 7.33 6.41 -1.94
CA PHE A 53 6.48 5.23 -1.98
C PHE A 53 6.06 4.90 -0.55
N LEU A 54 4.77 4.77 -0.31
CA LEU A 54 4.18 4.43 0.99
C LEU A 54 3.60 3.01 0.95
N LEU A 55 3.93 2.22 1.96
CA LEU A 55 3.16 1.04 2.36
C LEU A 55 2.52 1.31 3.73
N ARG A 56 1.19 1.15 3.80
CA ARG A 56 0.39 1.34 4.99
C ARG A 56 -0.24 0.02 5.40
N GLU A 57 0.14 -0.50 6.54
CA GLU A 57 -0.55 -1.59 7.26
C GLU A 57 -1.42 -0.99 8.40
N ASP A 58 -2.17 -1.82 9.12
CA ASP A 58 -3.04 -1.33 10.20
C ASP A 58 -2.27 -0.55 11.28
N ASP A 59 -1.15 -1.11 11.76
CA ASP A 59 -0.34 -0.51 12.83
C ASP A 59 0.90 0.24 12.33
N TRP A 60 1.27 0.11 11.05
CA TRP A 60 2.54 0.61 10.53
C TRP A 60 2.38 1.44 9.27
N ALA A 61 3.21 2.47 9.14
CA ALA A 61 3.43 3.20 7.90
C ALA A 61 4.93 3.20 7.58
N PHE A 62 5.27 2.76 6.37
CA PHE A 62 6.62 2.77 5.84
C PHE A 62 6.67 3.61 4.58
N ILE A 63 7.58 4.58 4.55
CA ILE A 63 7.83 5.45 3.40
C ILE A 63 9.28 5.27 2.98
N GLN A 64 9.50 5.07 1.68
CA GLN A 64 10.83 5.16 1.11
C GLN A 64 10.89 6.19 -0.01
N TYR A 65 11.98 6.92 -0.06
CA TYR A 65 12.27 7.91 -1.08
C TYR A 65 13.28 7.35 -2.08
N GLY A 66 12.85 7.28 -3.35
CA GLY A 66 13.54 6.52 -4.40
C GLY A 66 13.24 5.03 -4.34
N GLU A 67 13.48 4.32 -5.44
CA GLU A 67 13.06 2.93 -5.62
C GLU A 67 13.74 1.92 -4.69
N GLN A 68 14.92 2.26 -4.22
CA GLN A 68 15.71 1.46 -3.28
C GLN A 68 15.85 2.14 -1.90
N GLY A 69 15.09 3.23 -1.66
CA GLY A 69 15.21 4.00 -0.43
C GLY A 69 16.49 4.82 -0.32
N GLN A 70 17.18 5.05 -1.46
CA GLN A 70 18.48 5.75 -1.50
C GLN A 70 18.43 7.21 -1.07
N ASN A 71 17.23 7.81 -1.05
CA ASN A 71 17.02 9.22 -0.64
C ASN A 71 16.41 9.32 0.77
N GLY A 72 16.34 8.20 1.51
CA GLY A 72 15.84 8.15 2.87
C GLY A 72 14.66 7.19 3.04
N MET A 73 14.42 6.83 4.30
CA MET A 73 13.31 5.97 4.71
C MET A 73 12.70 6.48 6.01
N GLU A 74 11.41 6.25 6.16
CA GLU A 74 10.67 6.55 7.38
C GLU A 74 9.81 5.35 7.76
N LEU A 75 9.77 5.06 9.06
CA LEU A 75 8.96 3.99 9.64
C LEU A 75 8.23 4.54 10.85
N PHE A 76 6.92 4.38 10.90
CA PHE A 76 6.07 4.87 11.99
C PHE A 76 5.17 3.75 12.51
N HIS A 77 5.05 3.66 13.83
CA HIS A 77 4.06 2.80 14.46
C HIS A 77 2.81 3.62 14.77
N VAL A 78 1.90 3.68 13.81
CA VAL A 78 0.77 4.63 13.81
C VAL A 78 -0.29 4.40 14.89
N LYS A 79 -0.30 3.22 15.51
CA LYS A 79 -1.17 2.94 16.65
C LYS A 79 -0.72 3.66 17.91
N THR A 80 0.59 3.77 18.14
CA THR A 80 1.17 4.46 19.29
C THR A 80 1.57 5.89 19.01
N ASP A 81 1.83 6.21 17.72
CA ASP A 81 2.19 7.53 17.22
C ASP A 81 1.32 7.88 15.99
N PRO A 82 0.02 8.18 16.18
CA PRO A 82 -0.90 8.46 15.09
C PRO A 82 -0.53 9.71 14.28
N HIS A 83 0.23 10.61 14.88
CA HIS A 83 0.71 11.82 14.21
C HIS A 83 2.05 11.67 13.50
N GLN A 84 2.69 10.49 13.61
CA GLN A 84 3.94 10.16 12.94
C GLN A 84 5.08 11.15 13.26
N TYR A 85 5.21 11.52 14.53
CA TYR A 85 6.26 12.45 14.98
C TYR A 85 7.62 11.77 15.10
N THR A 86 7.66 10.45 15.35
CA THR A 86 8.90 9.74 15.64
C THR A 86 9.24 8.75 14.54
N ASN A 87 10.22 9.08 13.70
CA ASN A 87 10.76 8.16 12.70
C ASN A 87 11.56 7.03 13.38
N LEU A 88 11.13 5.80 13.20
CA LEU A 88 11.73 4.59 13.77
C LEU A 88 12.73 3.90 12.83
N ALA A 89 12.89 4.34 11.58
CA ALA A 89 13.73 3.68 10.57
C ALA A 89 15.20 3.57 10.98
N GLY A 90 15.72 4.51 11.80
CA GLY A 90 17.09 4.48 12.33
C GLY A 90 17.24 3.79 13.69
N LYS A 91 16.18 3.17 14.24
CA LYS A 91 16.22 2.56 15.56
C LYS A 91 16.55 1.07 15.46
N PRO A 92 17.64 0.55 16.08
CA PRO A 92 18.02 -0.85 15.98
C PRO A 92 16.93 -1.85 16.41
N ALA A 93 16.10 -1.47 17.38
CA ALA A 93 14.98 -2.29 17.85
C ALA A 93 13.93 -2.57 16.76
N HIS A 94 13.84 -1.73 15.73
CA HIS A 94 12.87 -1.83 14.64
C HIS A 94 13.50 -2.29 13.31
N ALA A 95 14.79 -2.65 13.30
CA ALA A 95 15.48 -3.11 12.10
C ALA A 95 14.76 -4.31 11.42
N PRO A 96 14.32 -5.35 12.12
CA PRO A 96 13.59 -6.47 11.48
C PRO A 96 12.29 -6.01 10.81
N THR A 97 11.57 -5.07 11.41
CA THR A 97 10.34 -4.51 10.84
C THR A 97 10.65 -3.69 9.60
N LEU A 98 11.68 -2.87 9.65
CA LEU A 98 12.15 -2.07 8.51
C LEU A 98 12.53 -2.96 7.33
N ASP A 99 13.31 -4.02 7.56
CA ASP A 99 13.76 -4.94 6.51
C ASP A 99 12.58 -5.66 5.87
N ARG A 100 11.61 -6.12 6.66
CA ARG A 100 10.36 -6.69 6.16
C ARG A 100 9.63 -5.73 5.20
N PHE A 101 9.49 -4.46 5.57
CA PHE A 101 8.84 -3.46 4.72
C PHE A 101 9.63 -3.16 3.44
N ARG A 102 10.96 -3.17 3.50
CA ARG A 102 11.82 -3.00 2.31
C ARG A 102 11.63 -4.14 1.32
N GLU A 103 11.57 -5.37 1.81
CA GLU A 103 11.28 -6.55 0.96
C GLU A 103 9.88 -6.46 0.34
N GLN A 104 8.86 -6.12 1.13
CA GLN A 104 7.50 -5.93 0.63
C GLN A 104 7.42 -4.82 -0.42
N MET A 105 8.10 -3.69 -0.20
CA MET A 105 8.13 -2.58 -1.14
C MET A 105 8.82 -2.99 -2.46
N THR A 106 9.93 -3.69 -2.38
CA THR A 106 10.64 -4.21 -3.56
C THR A 106 9.74 -5.13 -4.39
N ALA A 107 9.05 -6.05 -3.73
CA ALA A 107 8.10 -6.94 -4.39
C ALA A 107 6.91 -6.18 -4.99
N LYS A 108 6.37 -5.18 -4.28
CA LYS A 108 5.26 -4.34 -4.77
C LYS A 108 5.67 -3.53 -5.99
N LEU A 109 6.84 -2.89 -5.96
CA LEU A 109 7.34 -2.10 -7.10
C LEU A 109 7.61 -2.98 -8.33
N ALA A 110 8.11 -4.20 -8.15
CA ALA A 110 8.25 -5.16 -9.24
C ALA A 110 6.89 -5.57 -9.83
N ALA A 111 5.91 -5.85 -8.97
CA ALA A 111 4.57 -6.29 -9.40
C ALA A 111 3.81 -5.22 -10.19
N ILE A 112 3.86 -3.94 -9.77
CA ILE A 112 3.12 -2.87 -10.46
C ILE A 112 3.72 -2.46 -11.81
N ARG A 113 4.96 -2.90 -12.11
CA ARG A 113 5.63 -2.63 -13.39
C ARG A 113 5.30 -3.64 -14.48
N ASN A 114 4.69 -4.76 -14.11
CA ASN A 114 4.22 -5.72 -15.10
C ASN A 114 3.04 -5.12 -15.83
N ASN A 115 3.30 -4.59 -17.02
CA ASN A 115 2.28 -4.02 -17.89
C ASN A 115 1.77 -5.10 -18.84
N ASP A 116 0.54 -5.59 -18.60
CA ASP A 116 -0.13 -6.56 -19.46
C ASP A 116 -1.13 -5.90 -20.45
N LEU A 117 -1.01 -4.59 -20.68
CA LEU A 117 -1.94 -3.84 -21.53
C LEU A 117 -1.82 -4.21 -23.02
N ASP A 118 -0.69 -4.78 -23.41
CA ASP A 118 -0.39 -5.13 -24.80
C ASP A 118 -0.68 -6.62 -25.14
N LYS A 119 -1.39 -7.33 -24.25
CA LYS A 119 -1.77 -8.74 -24.46
C LYS A 119 -3.25 -8.92 -24.62
#